data_aff23844691af93bd91a2482d8c7cb88
#
_entry.id   aff23844691af93bd91a2482d8c7cb88
#
_cell.length_a   1.000
_cell.length_b   1.000
_cell.length_c   1.000
_cell.angle_alpha   90.00
_cell.angle_beta   90.00
_cell.angle_gamma   90.00
#
_symmetry.space_group_name_H-M   'P 1'
#
loop_
_entity.id
_entity.type
_entity.pdbx_description
1 polymer ?
#
loop_
_entity_poly.entity_id
_entity_poly.type
_entity_poly.pdbx_seq_one_letter_code
_entity_poly.pdbx_strand_id
1 'polypeptide(L)'
;MWIFFHGEVNLEDVIFSKERIRQVDKSNMEQERNIVSIQEAVAVSNYKSQRELMMNILRKDTSQSLGSISYALNSEDTETSHYAATALRDELGDFRSNVLKLYKNVKKGEKAEPSQLCEFIEKTYGMICQDVFLPTEKRQYTDMIDEIMKIMLADYKDDIKPQYYEWIVRCMIENDNKESAKGWCELADKNLQGLLTPYKCYLRYYYYCDDGTDFIKTIDELKNTDIPIDNDTLEIFRMFG
;
A
#
# COMPACT_ATOMS: atom_id res chain seq x y z
N MET A 1 -9.62 -2.10 -36.14
CA MET A 1 -8.41 -2.17 -36.98
C MET A 1 -7.23 -2.19 -36.00
N TRP A 2 -6.72 -3.39 -35.70
CA TRP A 2 -5.64 -3.59 -34.75
C TRP A 2 -4.31 -3.33 -35.49
N ILE A 3 -3.55 -2.38 -34.98
CA ILE A 3 -2.18 -2.13 -35.46
C ILE A 3 -1.24 -2.81 -34.45
N PHE A 4 -0.65 -3.93 -34.87
CA PHE A 4 0.45 -4.57 -34.17
C PHE A 4 1.72 -3.72 -34.38
N PHE A 5 2.19 -3.10 -33.31
CA PHE A 5 3.56 -2.58 -33.28
C PHE A 5 4.51 -3.73 -32.90
N HIS A 6 5.20 -4.30 -33.85
CA HIS A 6 6.40 -5.11 -33.63
C HIS A 6 7.58 -4.13 -33.51
N GLY A 7 7.93 -3.72 -32.31
CA GLY A 7 9.22 -3.16 -32.01
C GLY A 7 10.18 -4.31 -31.66
N GLU A 8 11.25 -4.49 -32.37
CA GLU A 8 12.33 -5.40 -32.00
C GLU A 8 12.92 -4.94 -30.69
N VAL A 9 12.75 -5.77 -29.63
CA VAL A 9 13.36 -5.54 -28.33
C VAL A 9 14.87 -5.72 -28.48
N ASN A 10 15.61 -4.63 -28.36
CA ASN A 10 17.06 -4.66 -28.45
C ASN A 10 17.61 -5.36 -27.19
N LEU A 11 18.31 -6.48 -27.37
CA LEU A 11 18.88 -7.29 -26.29
C LEU A 11 19.84 -6.49 -25.37
N GLU A 12 20.42 -5.42 -25.86
CA GLU A 12 21.27 -4.51 -25.11
C GLU A 12 20.47 -3.72 -24.06
N ASP A 13 19.23 -3.32 -24.35
CA ASP A 13 18.34 -2.61 -23.38
C ASP A 13 17.92 -3.51 -22.22
N VAL A 14 17.80 -4.82 -22.46
CA VAL A 14 17.48 -5.82 -21.42
C VAL A 14 18.67 -6.04 -20.49
N ILE A 15 19.90 -5.93 -20.97
CA ILE A 15 21.12 -6.09 -20.15
C ILE A 15 21.31 -4.86 -19.24
N PHE A 16 21.11 -3.65 -19.77
CA PHE A 16 21.19 -2.41 -19.00
C PHE A 16 20.11 -2.33 -17.90
N SER A 17 18.92 -2.92 -18.12
CA SER A 17 17.86 -2.95 -17.11
C SER A 17 18.19 -3.84 -15.91
N LYS A 18 19.00 -4.90 -16.08
CA LYS A 18 19.40 -5.80 -14.98
C LYS A 18 20.28 -5.13 -13.91
N GLU A 19 21.10 -4.18 -14.29
CA GLU A 19 21.94 -3.43 -13.36
C GLU A 19 21.15 -2.39 -12.55
N ARG A 20 19.98 -1.95 -13.04
CA ARG A 20 19.08 -1.00 -12.37
C ARG A 20 18.12 -1.64 -11.36
N ILE A 21 17.99 -2.97 -11.37
CA ILE A 21 17.07 -3.67 -10.46
C ILE A 21 17.65 -3.68 -9.05
N ARG A 22 17.08 -2.91 -8.14
CA ARG A 22 17.34 -3.03 -6.69
C ARG A 22 16.33 -3.94 -6.02
N GLN A 23 16.83 -4.74 -5.10
CA GLN A 23 16.22 -5.78 -4.28
C GLN A 23 14.68 -5.81 -4.21
N VAL A 24 14.14 -6.98 -4.53
CA VAL A 24 12.76 -7.38 -4.23
C VAL A 24 12.52 -7.22 -2.73
N ASP A 25 11.48 -6.55 -2.36
CA ASP A 25 11.02 -6.51 -0.97
C ASP A 25 10.44 -7.88 -0.59
N LYS A 26 11.30 -8.71 0.02
CA LYS A 26 10.94 -10.08 0.43
C LYS A 26 9.78 -10.14 1.42
N SER A 27 9.51 -9.03 2.13
CA SER A 27 8.44 -8.96 3.12
C SER A 27 7.05 -9.05 2.48
N ASN A 28 6.87 -8.45 1.30
CA ASN A 28 5.59 -8.47 0.59
C ASN A 28 5.26 -9.88 0.04
N MET A 29 6.26 -10.58 -0.49
CA MET A 29 6.06 -11.94 -1.01
C MET A 29 5.71 -12.97 0.09
N GLU A 30 6.25 -12.81 1.31
CA GLU A 30 5.88 -13.68 2.43
C GLU A 30 4.47 -13.40 2.95
N GLN A 31 4.04 -12.14 2.94
CA GLN A 31 2.67 -11.77 3.31
C GLN A 31 1.66 -12.31 2.30
N GLU A 32 1.88 -12.10 1.00
CA GLU A 32 1.00 -12.64 -0.07
C GLU A 32 0.92 -14.16 -0.03
N ARG A 33 2.05 -14.84 0.15
CA ARG A 33 2.06 -16.31 0.28
C ARG A 33 1.30 -16.81 1.50
N ASN A 34 1.35 -16.09 2.63
CA ASN A 34 0.61 -16.44 3.84
C ASN A 34 -0.90 -16.21 3.66
N ILE A 35 -1.31 -15.16 2.95
CA ILE A 35 -2.73 -14.88 2.65
C ILE A 35 -3.32 -15.99 1.79
N VAL A 36 -2.68 -16.36 0.69
CA VAL A 36 -3.14 -17.44 -0.21
C VAL A 36 -3.24 -18.77 0.55
N SER A 37 -2.23 -19.10 1.38
CA SER A 37 -2.25 -20.36 2.16
C SER A 37 -3.39 -20.42 3.18
N ILE A 38 -3.81 -19.28 3.75
CA ILE A 38 -4.91 -19.23 4.71
C ILE A 38 -6.26 -19.35 4.01
N GLN A 39 -6.44 -18.67 2.88
CA GLN A 39 -7.64 -18.79 2.06
C GLN A 39 -7.87 -20.22 1.57
N GLU A 40 -6.82 -20.84 1.04
CA GLU A 40 -6.88 -22.25 0.60
C GLU A 40 -7.16 -23.19 1.76
N ALA A 41 -6.51 -23.00 2.92
CA ALA A 41 -6.70 -23.85 4.08
C ALA A 41 -8.12 -23.72 4.67
N VAL A 42 -8.71 -22.54 4.69
CA VAL A 42 -10.11 -22.34 5.12
C VAL A 42 -11.08 -22.98 4.14
N ALA A 43 -10.78 -22.95 2.83
CA ALA A 43 -11.66 -23.51 1.79
C ALA A 43 -11.60 -25.05 1.70
N VAL A 44 -10.45 -25.67 2.01
CA VAL A 44 -10.20 -27.11 1.70
C VAL A 44 -10.01 -27.96 2.95
N SER A 45 -9.66 -27.37 4.11
CA SER A 45 -9.33 -28.11 5.32
C SER A 45 -10.57 -28.54 6.12
N ASN A 46 -10.45 -29.66 6.84
CA ASN A 46 -11.46 -30.04 7.83
C ASN A 46 -11.47 -29.04 9.02
N TYR A 47 -12.55 -28.99 9.77
CA TYR A 47 -12.74 -28.03 10.87
C TYR A 47 -11.61 -28.04 11.91
N LYS A 48 -11.06 -29.22 12.22
CA LYS A 48 -9.92 -29.32 13.16
C LYS A 48 -8.70 -28.60 12.64
N SER A 49 -8.36 -28.78 11.36
CA SER A 49 -7.22 -28.10 10.73
C SER A 49 -7.44 -26.59 10.61
N GLN A 50 -8.68 -26.15 10.34
CA GLN A 50 -9.04 -24.73 10.33
C GLN A 50 -8.82 -24.07 11.71
N ARG A 51 -9.25 -24.73 12.81
CA ARG A 51 -9.05 -24.26 14.18
C ARG A 51 -7.57 -24.21 14.56
N GLU A 52 -6.81 -25.26 14.23
CA GLU A 52 -5.36 -25.29 14.47
C GLU A 52 -4.63 -24.17 13.72
N LEU A 53 -5.00 -23.92 12.46
CA LEU A 53 -4.46 -22.83 11.66
C LEU A 53 -4.80 -21.47 12.29
N MET A 54 -6.06 -21.24 12.65
CA MET A 54 -6.50 -20.01 13.30
C MET A 54 -5.74 -19.77 14.61
N MET A 55 -5.61 -20.78 15.46
CA MET A 55 -4.84 -20.69 16.70
C MET A 55 -3.37 -20.39 16.48
N ASN A 56 -2.78 -20.90 15.39
CA ASN A 56 -1.40 -20.60 15.03
C ASN A 56 -1.23 -19.15 14.55
N ILE A 57 -2.21 -18.60 13.84
CA ILE A 57 -2.23 -17.19 13.44
C ILE A 57 -2.36 -16.29 14.67
N LEU A 58 -3.29 -16.61 15.58
CA LEU A 58 -3.53 -15.84 16.81
C LEU A 58 -2.34 -15.84 17.79
N ARG A 59 -1.45 -16.81 17.69
CA ARG A 59 -0.20 -16.86 18.47
C ARG A 59 0.95 -16.04 17.90
N LYS A 60 0.84 -15.63 16.63
CA LYS A 60 1.78 -14.75 15.96
C LYS A 60 1.31 -13.30 16.05
N ASP A 61 1.96 -12.42 15.31
CA ASP A 61 1.49 -11.04 15.17
C ASP A 61 0.20 -11.02 14.33
N THR A 62 -0.95 -10.88 15.00
CA THR A 62 -2.28 -10.84 14.38
C THR A 62 -2.47 -9.60 13.50
N SER A 63 -1.77 -8.50 13.82
CA SER A 63 -1.93 -7.22 13.12
C SER A 63 -1.57 -7.29 11.63
N GLN A 64 -0.68 -8.20 11.25
CA GLN A 64 -0.27 -8.41 9.86
C GLN A 64 -1.15 -9.41 9.10
N SER A 65 -2.08 -10.07 9.78
CA SER A 65 -2.87 -11.17 9.23
C SER A 65 -4.38 -10.91 9.27
N LEU A 66 -4.81 -9.66 9.56
CA LEU A 66 -6.23 -9.33 9.75
C LEU A 66 -7.07 -9.58 8.50
N GLY A 67 -6.54 -9.27 7.31
CA GLY A 67 -7.20 -9.59 6.05
C GLY A 67 -7.49 -11.08 5.92
N SER A 68 -6.53 -11.92 6.30
CA SER A 68 -6.68 -13.37 6.29
C SER A 68 -7.64 -13.88 7.38
N ILE A 69 -7.60 -13.27 8.58
CA ILE A 69 -8.52 -13.58 9.67
C ILE A 69 -9.95 -13.23 9.26
N SER A 70 -10.17 -12.16 8.49
CA SER A 70 -11.49 -11.76 8.01
C SER A 70 -12.16 -12.83 7.13
N TYR A 71 -11.40 -13.60 6.36
CA TYR A 71 -11.95 -14.74 5.60
C TYR A 71 -12.49 -15.83 6.50
N ALA A 72 -11.87 -16.06 7.64
CA ALA A 72 -12.31 -17.08 8.60
C ALA A 72 -13.65 -16.73 9.30
N LEU A 73 -14.12 -15.47 9.21
CA LEU A 73 -15.47 -15.10 9.65
C LEU A 73 -16.55 -15.86 8.91
N ASN A 74 -16.30 -16.21 7.64
CA ASN A 74 -17.23 -16.92 6.78
C ASN A 74 -17.08 -18.45 6.85
N SER A 75 -16.28 -18.97 7.81
CA SER A 75 -16.14 -20.41 8.02
C SER A 75 -17.45 -21.02 8.48
N GLU A 76 -17.80 -22.18 7.94
CA GLU A 76 -18.94 -23.00 8.41
C GLU A 76 -18.72 -23.54 9.83
N ASP A 77 -17.46 -23.63 10.29
CA ASP A 77 -17.13 -23.98 11.65
C ASP A 77 -17.31 -22.78 12.59
N THR A 78 -18.33 -22.83 13.41
CA THR A 78 -18.72 -21.80 14.36
C THR A 78 -17.59 -21.40 15.31
N GLU A 79 -16.72 -22.33 15.70
CA GLU A 79 -15.60 -22.07 16.61
C GLU A 79 -14.50 -21.26 15.89
N THR A 80 -14.15 -21.61 14.67
CA THR A 80 -13.21 -20.85 13.81
C THR A 80 -13.71 -19.43 13.56
N SER A 81 -14.99 -19.29 13.18
CA SER A 81 -15.62 -17.98 12.96
C SER A 81 -15.65 -17.13 14.25
N HIS A 82 -15.93 -17.74 15.40
CA HIS A 82 -15.91 -17.04 16.69
C HIS A 82 -14.50 -16.54 17.08
N TYR A 83 -13.46 -17.35 16.89
CA TYR A 83 -12.08 -16.92 17.13
C TYR A 83 -11.68 -15.76 16.23
N ALA A 84 -12.03 -15.85 14.94
CA ALA A 84 -11.77 -14.78 13.98
C ALA A 84 -12.46 -13.47 14.37
N ALA A 85 -13.75 -13.53 14.73
CA ALA A 85 -14.52 -12.36 15.15
C ALA A 85 -13.96 -11.70 16.41
N THR A 86 -13.51 -12.51 17.38
CA THR A 86 -12.93 -12.00 18.62
C THR A 86 -11.60 -11.30 18.34
N ALA A 87 -10.70 -11.93 17.57
CA ALA A 87 -9.41 -11.38 17.23
C ALA A 87 -9.54 -10.06 16.45
N LEU A 88 -10.39 -10.02 15.42
CA LEU A 88 -10.63 -8.80 14.65
C LEU A 88 -11.18 -7.67 15.52
N ARG A 89 -12.14 -7.96 16.38
CA ARG A 89 -12.71 -6.95 17.28
C ARG A 89 -11.65 -6.35 18.20
N ASP A 90 -10.82 -7.19 18.79
CA ASP A 90 -9.83 -6.76 19.77
C ASP A 90 -8.72 -5.93 19.08
N GLU A 91 -8.15 -6.41 17.96
CA GLU A 91 -7.13 -5.69 17.17
C GLU A 91 -7.65 -4.36 16.58
N LEU A 92 -8.85 -4.37 16.00
CA LEU A 92 -9.46 -3.14 15.49
C LEU A 92 -9.81 -2.16 16.62
N GLY A 93 -10.20 -2.66 17.78
CA GLY A 93 -10.45 -1.85 18.96
C GLY A 93 -9.21 -1.13 19.46
N ASP A 94 -8.11 -1.84 19.59
CA ASP A 94 -6.81 -1.31 20.00
C ASP A 94 -6.26 -0.31 18.96
N PHE A 95 -6.32 -0.66 17.69
CA PHE A 95 -5.94 0.25 16.61
C PHE A 95 -6.74 1.56 16.66
N ARG A 96 -8.07 1.49 16.70
CA ARG A 96 -8.95 2.68 16.76
C ARG A 96 -8.63 3.56 17.94
N SER A 97 -8.44 2.96 19.12
CA SER A 97 -8.11 3.69 20.34
C SER A 97 -6.79 4.44 20.21
N ASN A 98 -5.74 3.78 19.75
CA ASN A 98 -4.39 4.34 19.63
C ASN A 98 -4.32 5.44 18.57
N VAL A 99 -4.86 5.18 17.36
CA VAL A 99 -4.85 6.13 16.25
C VAL A 99 -5.66 7.39 16.58
N LEU A 100 -6.88 7.22 17.13
CA LEU A 100 -7.70 8.36 17.48
C LEU A 100 -7.12 9.19 18.64
N LYS A 101 -6.43 8.57 19.59
CA LYS A 101 -5.75 9.28 20.67
C LYS A 101 -4.64 10.18 20.12
N LEU A 102 -3.74 9.63 19.30
CA LEU A 102 -2.65 10.40 18.71
C LEU A 102 -3.19 11.53 17.82
N TYR A 103 -4.13 11.22 16.93
CA TYR A 103 -4.73 12.21 16.04
C TYR A 103 -5.40 13.37 16.81
N LYS A 104 -6.15 13.07 17.88
CA LYS A 104 -6.77 14.10 18.73
C LYS A 104 -5.75 14.99 19.42
N ASN A 105 -4.63 14.43 19.87
CA ASN A 105 -3.56 15.21 20.51
C ASN A 105 -2.92 16.18 19.51
N VAL A 106 -2.60 15.70 18.32
CA VAL A 106 -2.08 16.55 17.25
C VAL A 106 -3.05 17.68 16.88
N LYS A 107 -4.35 17.38 16.77
CA LYS A 107 -5.40 18.39 16.47
C LYS A 107 -5.55 19.45 17.58
N LYS A 108 -5.23 19.13 18.81
CA LYS A 108 -5.21 20.12 19.91
C LYS A 108 -3.96 20.99 19.93
N GLY A 109 -3.05 20.80 18.99
CA GLY A 109 -1.79 21.54 18.92
C GLY A 109 -0.71 20.99 19.84
N GLU A 110 -0.88 19.79 20.38
CA GLU A 110 0.18 19.10 21.09
C GLU A 110 1.28 18.74 20.06
N LYS A 111 2.51 19.15 20.33
CA LYS A 111 3.64 18.76 19.49
C LYS A 111 3.85 17.26 19.58
N ALA A 112 3.65 16.57 18.46
CA ALA A 112 4.03 15.17 18.33
C ALA A 112 5.44 15.09 17.78
N GLU A 113 6.21 14.11 18.25
CA GLU A 113 7.53 13.82 17.69
C GLU A 113 7.37 13.26 16.27
N PRO A 114 8.30 13.60 15.33
CA PRO A 114 8.25 13.10 13.95
C PRO A 114 8.10 11.57 13.88
N SER A 115 8.78 10.85 14.77
CA SER A 115 8.69 9.39 14.88
C SER A 115 7.27 8.88 15.15
N GLN A 116 6.49 9.59 15.96
CA GLN A 116 5.10 9.24 16.26
C GLN A 116 4.19 9.48 15.06
N LEU A 117 4.44 10.54 14.29
CA LEU A 117 3.72 10.84 13.05
C LEU A 117 4.03 9.80 11.97
N CYS A 118 5.30 9.40 11.84
CA CYS A 118 5.69 8.31 10.95
C CYS A 118 5.02 7.00 11.35
N GLU A 119 5.04 6.63 12.63
CA GLU A 119 4.38 5.44 13.14
C GLU A 119 2.87 5.47 12.90
N PHE A 120 2.22 6.63 13.06
CA PHE A 120 0.82 6.81 12.72
C PHE A 120 0.52 6.49 11.26
N ILE A 121 1.32 7.06 10.33
CA ILE A 121 1.15 6.83 8.89
C ILE A 121 1.34 5.35 8.57
N GLU A 122 2.42 4.74 9.06
CA GLU A 122 2.77 3.35 8.79
C GLU A 122 1.71 2.38 9.30
N LYS A 123 1.28 2.54 10.55
CA LYS A 123 0.24 1.68 11.14
C LYS A 123 -1.11 1.88 10.45
N THR A 124 -1.49 3.13 10.18
CA THR A 124 -2.80 3.43 9.57
C THR A 124 -2.85 2.92 8.14
N TYR A 125 -1.79 3.15 7.35
CA TYR A 125 -1.70 2.62 6.00
C TYR A 125 -1.67 1.08 5.98
N GLY A 126 -0.89 0.46 6.87
CA GLY A 126 -0.84 -1.00 7.01
C GLY A 126 -2.21 -1.59 7.28
N MET A 127 -3.02 -0.95 8.13
CA MET A 127 -4.40 -1.38 8.41
C MET A 127 -5.35 -1.16 7.23
N ILE A 128 -5.20 -0.05 6.49
CA ILE A 128 -5.98 0.20 5.26
C ILE A 128 -5.72 -0.91 4.23
N CYS A 129 -4.48 -1.34 4.09
CA CYS A 129 -4.09 -2.42 3.16
C CYS A 129 -4.63 -3.80 3.54
N GLN A 130 -5.04 -4.03 4.79
CA GLN A 130 -5.64 -5.29 5.22
C GLN A 130 -7.11 -5.46 4.75
N ASP A 131 -7.72 -4.42 4.21
CA ASP A 131 -9.09 -4.40 3.68
C ASP A 131 -10.16 -4.87 4.68
N VAL A 132 -9.96 -4.54 5.96
CA VAL A 132 -10.87 -4.90 7.06
C VAL A 132 -11.82 -3.77 7.47
N PHE A 133 -11.70 -2.61 6.84
CA PHE A 133 -12.52 -1.44 7.12
C PHE A 133 -13.69 -1.32 6.16
N LEU A 134 -14.79 -0.74 6.66
CA LEU A 134 -15.86 -0.27 5.79
C LEU A 134 -15.37 0.92 4.93
N PRO A 135 -15.92 1.13 3.72
CA PRO A 135 -15.49 2.22 2.84
C PRO A 135 -15.50 3.60 3.50
N THR A 136 -16.50 3.88 4.34
CA THR A 136 -16.59 5.14 5.09
C THR A 136 -15.48 5.29 6.13
N GLU A 137 -15.13 4.22 6.81
CA GLU A 137 -14.05 4.20 7.81
C GLU A 137 -12.68 4.31 7.12
N LYS A 138 -12.49 3.59 6.00
CA LYS A 138 -11.28 3.69 5.17
C LYS A 138 -11.03 5.12 4.71
N ARG A 139 -12.09 5.83 4.27
CA ARG A 139 -12.01 7.24 3.90
C ARG A 139 -11.57 8.12 5.07
N GLN A 140 -12.15 7.93 6.26
CA GLN A 140 -11.78 8.69 7.45
C GLN A 140 -10.30 8.55 7.79
N TYR A 141 -9.75 7.33 7.75
CA TYR A 141 -8.32 7.10 8.00
C TYR A 141 -7.43 7.68 6.90
N THR A 142 -7.87 7.65 5.65
CA THR A 142 -7.18 8.34 4.56
C THR A 142 -7.10 9.85 4.79
N ASP A 143 -8.21 10.47 5.19
CA ASP A 143 -8.24 11.90 5.52
C ASP A 143 -7.32 12.23 6.70
N MET A 144 -7.24 11.36 7.70
CA MET A 144 -6.31 11.52 8.82
C MET A 144 -4.85 11.44 8.37
N ILE A 145 -4.49 10.49 7.49
CA ILE A 145 -3.14 10.40 6.92
C ILE A 145 -2.83 11.68 6.14
N ASP A 146 -3.76 12.16 5.31
CA ASP A 146 -3.60 13.38 4.52
C ASP A 146 -3.28 14.60 5.41
N GLU A 147 -4.02 14.78 6.49
CA GLU A 147 -3.79 15.87 7.43
C GLU A 147 -2.43 15.73 8.14
N ILE A 148 -2.07 14.55 8.60
CA ILE A 148 -0.77 14.30 9.25
C ILE A 148 0.37 14.52 8.26
N MET A 149 0.25 14.08 7.00
CA MET A 149 1.24 14.33 5.95
C MET A 149 1.40 15.82 5.68
N LYS A 150 0.32 16.61 5.68
CA LYS A 150 0.39 18.08 5.54
C LYS A 150 1.10 18.74 6.72
N ILE A 151 0.88 18.27 7.93
CA ILE A 151 1.62 18.74 9.12
C ILE A 151 3.11 18.40 8.98
N MET A 152 3.44 17.17 8.57
CA MET A 152 4.84 16.79 8.37
C MET A 152 5.50 17.60 7.27
N LEU A 153 4.81 17.93 6.19
CA LEU A 153 5.33 18.79 5.13
C LEU A 153 5.66 20.21 5.62
N ALA A 154 4.88 20.73 6.57
CA ALA A 154 5.09 22.06 7.13
C ALA A 154 6.24 22.10 8.15
N ASP A 155 6.32 21.11 9.04
CA ASP A 155 7.16 21.18 10.24
C ASP A 155 8.32 20.16 10.23
N TYR A 156 8.21 19.04 9.49
CA TYR A 156 9.11 17.88 9.56
C TYR A 156 9.41 17.29 8.19
N LYS A 157 9.67 18.13 7.20
CA LYS A 157 9.78 17.71 5.80
C LYS A 157 10.85 16.63 5.57
N ASP A 158 11.98 16.74 6.28
CA ASP A 158 13.12 15.83 6.13
C ASP A 158 12.87 14.44 6.74
N ASP A 159 11.84 14.30 7.59
CA ASP A 159 11.44 13.03 8.18
C ASP A 159 10.44 12.24 7.31
N ILE A 160 9.93 12.83 6.21
CA ILE A 160 8.99 12.19 5.32
C ILE A 160 9.70 11.17 4.44
N LYS A 161 9.36 9.89 4.60
CA LYS A 161 9.88 8.82 3.75
C LYS A 161 9.26 8.90 2.34
N PRO A 162 10.03 8.67 1.26
CA PRO A 162 9.52 8.69 -0.12
C PRO A 162 8.26 7.84 -0.31
N GLN A 163 8.22 6.64 0.28
CA GLN A 163 7.09 5.73 0.18
C GLN A 163 5.76 6.29 0.70
N TYR A 164 5.77 7.29 1.60
CA TYR A 164 4.53 7.87 2.11
C TYR A 164 3.77 8.64 1.03
N TYR A 165 4.46 9.22 0.05
CA TYR A 165 3.82 9.84 -1.11
C TYR A 165 3.10 8.80 -1.98
N GLU A 166 3.71 7.64 -2.21
CA GLU A 166 3.05 6.55 -2.94
C GLU A 166 1.80 6.05 -2.20
N TRP A 167 1.90 5.93 -0.88
CA TRP A 167 0.80 5.45 -0.05
C TRP A 167 -0.39 6.41 -0.04
N ILE A 168 -0.15 7.70 0.14
CA ILE A 168 -1.24 8.68 0.16
C ILE A 168 -1.88 8.82 -1.23
N VAL A 169 -1.11 8.82 -2.31
CA VAL A 169 -1.64 8.81 -3.68
C VAL A 169 -2.54 7.60 -3.89
N ARG A 170 -2.10 6.41 -3.49
CA ARG A 170 -2.90 5.19 -3.56
C ARG A 170 -4.21 5.33 -2.77
N CYS A 171 -4.14 5.77 -1.52
CA CYS A 171 -5.33 5.94 -0.69
C CYS A 171 -6.32 6.96 -1.28
N MET A 172 -5.84 8.07 -1.85
CA MET A 172 -6.68 9.06 -2.50
C MET A 172 -7.37 8.51 -3.74
N ILE A 173 -6.64 7.73 -4.56
CA ILE A 173 -7.20 7.03 -5.72
C ILE A 173 -8.29 6.04 -5.29
N GLU A 174 -8.04 5.20 -4.31
CA GLU A 174 -9.01 4.21 -3.81
C GLU A 174 -10.28 4.85 -3.22
N ASN A 175 -10.20 6.11 -2.80
CA ASN A 175 -11.33 6.92 -2.33
C ASN A 175 -11.95 7.81 -3.42
N ASP A 176 -11.56 7.63 -4.70
CA ASP A 176 -12.02 8.42 -5.86
C ASP A 176 -11.75 9.93 -5.73
N ASN A 177 -10.71 10.32 -4.97
CA ASN A 177 -10.29 11.70 -4.81
C ASN A 177 -9.14 12.05 -5.77
N LYS A 178 -9.47 12.23 -7.05
CA LYS A 178 -8.49 12.48 -8.13
C LYS A 178 -7.71 13.78 -7.93
N GLU A 179 -8.38 14.83 -7.45
CA GLU A 179 -7.77 16.14 -7.25
C GLU A 179 -6.66 16.08 -6.19
N SER A 180 -6.96 15.50 -5.02
CA SER A 180 -5.95 15.32 -3.97
C SER A 180 -4.84 14.36 -4.40
N ALA A 181 -5.17 13.28 -5.13
CA ALA A 181 -4.15 12.36 -5.65
C ALA A 181 -3.16 13.09 -6.57
N LYS A 182 -3.65 13.93 -7.50
CA LYS A 182 -2.81 14.75 -8.37
C LYS A 182 -1.92 15.71 -7.57
N GLY A 183 -2.51 16.41 -6.60
CA GLY A 183 -1.75 17.32 -5.73
C GLY A 183 -0.60 16.63 -4.99
N TRP A 184 -0.80 15.38 -4.54
CA TRP A 184 0.26 14.59 -3.92
C TRP A 184 1.32 14.11 -4.92
N CYS A 185 0.96 13.83 -6.19
CA CYS A 185 1.95 13.55 -7.25
C CYS A 185 2.85 14.79 -7.50
N GLU A 186 2.24 15.99 -7.59
CA GLU A 186 2.97 17.25 -7.78
C GLU A 186 3.89 17.56 -6.58
N LEU A 187 3.45 17.28 -5.36
CA LEU A 187 4.28 17.41 -4.16
C LEU A 187 5.43 16.40 -4.13
N ALA A 188 5.20 15.17 -4.57
CA ALA A 188 6.25 14.16 -4.70
C ALA A 188 7.31 14.61 -5.72
N ASP A 189 6.89 15.10 -6.90
CA ASP A 189 7.80 15.59 -7.92
C ASP A 189 8.65 16.77 -7.43
N LYS A 190 8.03 17.72 -6.74
CA LYS A 190 8.72 18.87 -6.17
C LYS A 190 9.73 18.51 -5.09
N ASN A 191 9.42 17.53 -4.25
CA ASN A 191 10.19 17.23 -3.03
C ASN A 191 11.20 16.09 -3.19
N LEU A 192 11.00 15.21 -4.19
CA LEU A 192 11.76 13.99 -4.38
C LEU A 192 12.39 13.90 -5.78
N GLN A 193 12.89 15.04 -6.28
CA GLN A 193 13.54 15.10 -7.59
C GLN A 193 14.68 14.08 -7.69
N GLY A 194 14.74 13.37 -8.81
CA GLY A 194 15.77 12.35 -9.06
C GLY A 194 15.52 11.01 -8.35
N LEU A 195 14.37 10.82 -7.69
CA LEU A 195 13.95 9.54 -7.14
C LEU A 195 12.87 8.88 -8.01
N LEU A 196 12.67 7.57 -7.84
CA LEU A 196 11.66 6.79 -8.56
C LEU A 196 10.23 7.14 -8.11
N THR A 197 10.04 7.51 -6.86
CA THR A 197 8.74 7.74 -6.24
C THR A 197 7.80 8.68 -7.01
N PRO A 198 8.22 9.86 -7.52
CA PRO A 198 7.34 10.72 -8.31
C PRO A 198 6.78 10.01 -9.55
N TYR A 199 7.61 9.28 -10.26
CA TYR A 199 7.19 8.52 -11.44
C TYR A 199 6.16 7.43 -11.07
N LYS A 200 6.38 6.70 -9.98
CA LYS A 200 5.41 5.70 -9.48
C LYS A 200 4.07 6.34 -9.10
N CYS A 201 4.09 7.52 -8.47
CA CYS A 201 2.89 8.29 -8.15
C CYS A 201 2.12 8.66 -9.42
N TYR A 202 2.79 9.24 -10.43
CA TYR A 202 2.16 9.64 -11.68
C TYR A 202 1.68 8.44 -12.50
N LEU A 203 2.45 7.37 -12.63
CA LEU A 203 2.03 6.16 -13.33
C LEU A 203 0.75 5.58 -12.72
N ARG A 204 0.67 5.50 -11.39
CA ARG A 204 -0.54 5.04 -10.70
C ARG A 204 -1.73 5.98 -10.94
N TYR A 205 -1.51 7.28 -10.87
CA TYR A 205 -2.54 8.30 -11.08
C TYR A 205 -3.09 8.26 -12.52
N TYR A 206 -2.22 8.28 -13.54
CA TYR A 206 -2.65 8.27 -14.93
C TYR A 206 -3.34 6.95 -15.32
N TYR A 207 -2.84 5.82 -14.81
CA TYR A 207 -3.52 4.53 -14.99
C TYR A 207 -4.95 4.56 -14.45
N TYR A 208 -5.15 5.09 -13.24
CA TYR A 208 -6.46 5.21 -12.64
C TYR A 208 -7.38 6.19 -13.38
N CYS A 209 -6.82 7.28 -13.92
CA CYS A 209 -7.56 8.26 -14.70
C CYS A 209 -7.87 7.82 -16.13
N ASP A 210 -7.41 6.63 -16.55
CA ASP A 210 -7.46 6.13 -17.93
C ASP A 210 -6.78 7.09 -18.94
N ASP A 211 -5.73 7.78 -18.47
CA ASP A 211 -4.93 8.69 -19.27
C ASP A 211 -3.70 7.98 -19.83
N GLY A 212 -3.94 7.19 -20.89
CA GLY A 212 -2.87 6.43 -21.56
C GLY A 212 -1.79 7.30 -22.16
N THR A 213 -2.09 8.53 -22.55
CA THR A 213 -1.12 9.45 -23.16
C THR A 213 -0.06 9.89 -22.18
N ASP A 214 -0.48 10.44 -21.03
CA ASP A 214 0.45 10.89 -20.00
C ASP A 214 1.10 9.71 -19.27
N PHE A 215 0.42 8.55 -19.22
CA PHE A 215 1.01 7.31 -18.72
C PHE A 215 2.23 6.87 -19.53
N ILE A 216 2.09 6.74 -20.85
CA ILE A 216 3.21 6.34 -21.75
C ILE A 216 4.31 7.39 -21.75
N LYS A 217 3.95 8.68 -21.77
CA LYS A 217 4.92 9.76 -21.67
C LYS A 217 5.77 9.65 -20.41
N THR A 218 5.15 9.35 -19.26
CA THR A 218 5.86 9.16 -17.98
C THR A 218 6.82 7.96 -18.04
N ILE A 219 6.43 6.86 -18.71
CA ILE A 219 7.31 5.71 -18.95
C ILE A 219 8.52 6.13 -19.78
N ASP A 220 8.30 6.86 -20.88
CA ASP A 220 9.38 7.28 -21.79
C ASP A 220 10.32 8.29 -21.11
N GLU A 221 9.78 9.21 -20.31
CA GLU A 221 10.59 10.12 -19.49
C GLU A 221 11.49 9.33 -18.51
N LEU A 222 10.92 8.35 -17.79
CA LEU A 222 11.68 7.54 -16.82
C LEU A 222 12.76 6.68 -17.51
N LYS A 223 12.49 6.12 -18.70
CA LYS A 223 13.48 5.37 -19.48
C LYS A 223 14.70 6.20 -19.85
N ASN A 224 14.51 7.51 -20.05
CA ASN A 224 15.58 8.45 -20.41
C ASN A 224 16.36 8.98 -19.20
N THR A 225 16.10 8.46 -17.99
CA THR A 225 16.82 8.81 -16.77
C THR A 225 17.76 7.69 -16.33
N ASP A 226 18.71 8.03 -15.46
CA ASP A 226 19.57 7.05 -14.77
C ASP A 226 19.01 6.60 -13.41
N ILE A 227 17.72 6.84 -13.16
CA ILE A 227 17.06 6.48 -11.89
C ILE A 227 16.94 4.95 -11.80
N PRO A 228 17.41 4.33 -10.70
CA PRO A 228 17.21 2.91 -10.47
C PRO A 228 15.72 2.59 -10.36
N ILE A 229 15.28 1.57 -11.11
CA ILE A 229 13.90 1.08 -11.06
C ILE A 229 13.78 -0.18 -10.21
N ASP A 230 12.62 -0.36 -9.58
CA ASP A 230 12.27 -1.58 -8.86
C ASP A 230 11.59 -2.60 -9.79
N ASN A 231 11.31 -3.80 -9.26
CA ASN A 231 10.70 -4.87 -10.04
C ASN A 231 9.31 -4.51 -10.54
N ASP A 232 8.51 -3.83 -9.72
CA ASP A 232 7.13 -3.45 -10.09
C ASP A 232 7.16 -2.50 -11.29
N THR A 233 8.06 -1.51 -11.27
CA THR A 233 8.25 -0.58 -12.40
C THR A 233 8.79 -1.31 -13.63
N LEU A 234 9.68 -2.30 -13.45
CA LEU A 234 10.17 -3.11 -14.56
C LEU A 234 9.05 -3.93 -15.21
N GLU A 235 8.12 -4.45 -14.43
CA GLU A 235 6.94 -5.16 -14.97
C GLU A 235 6.03 -4.22 -15.76
N ILE A 236 5.81 -2.99 -15.27
CA ILE A 236 5.08 -1.97 -16.04
C ILE A 236 5.78 -1.71 -17.38
N PHE A 237 7.10 -1.59 -17.40
CA PHE A 237 7.86 -1.40 -18.65
C PHE A 237 7.72 -2.57 -19.61
N ARG A 238 7.63 -3.80 -19.11
CA ARG A 238 7.43 -5.00 -19.95
C ARG A 238 6.03 -5.08 -20.55
N MET A 239 5.04 -4.56 -19.86
CA MET A 239 3.64 -4.60 -20.31
C MET A 239 3.29 -3.46 -21.27
N PHE A 240 3.85 -2.28 -21.07
CA PHE A 240 3.41 -1.05 -21.74
C PHE A 240 4.53 -0.29 -22.46
N GLY A 241 5.79 -0.72 -22.36
CA GLY A 241 6.96 -0.01 -22.88
C GLY A 241 7.60 -0.56 -24.16
#